data_8ea338fcdeea2e423ead58e02a5ce6fa
#
_entry.id   8ea338fcdeea2e423ead58e02a5ce6fa
#
_cell.length_a   1.000
_cell.length_b   1.000
_cell.length_c   1.000
_cell.angle_alpha   90.00
_cell.angle_beta   90.00
_cell.angle_gamma   90.00
#
_symmetry.space_group_name_H-M   'P 1'
#
loop_
_entity.id
_entity.type
_entity.pdbx_description
1 polymer ?
#
loop_
_entity_poly.entity_id
_entity_poly.type
_entity_poly.pdbx_seq_one_letter_code
_entity_poly.pdbx_strand_id
1 'polypeptide(L)'
;MAKITPDDRVLKRGSLPFFWLGDTCWSAFTNMTDAEWQDYIIKRAAQGFNVVQVNALPQWDRCGSTLGLYPFATQDGLHFTYDGTLNEAYFARAGRMAALAAHYGITLAVAVQWCNYVPGTWAAAKHPENILPAAMVELVVKKICETFSAYDPVFLISGDADFETEQALQRYLWVTRLVQKFAPDAPLAYHLKGW
;
A
#
# COMPACT_ATOMS: atom_id res chain seq x y z
N MET A 1 7.05 17.23 -3.59
CA MET A 1 5.85 17.96 -3.09
C MET A 1 5.98 18.16 -1.59
N ALA A 2 5.26 19.15 -1.00
CA ALA A 2 5.15 19.20 0.45
C ALA A 2 4.26 18.04 0.96
N LYS A 3 4.60 17.46 2.11
CA LYS A 3 3.86 16.37 2.74
C LYS A 3 2.45 16.79 3.11
N ILE A 4 1.51 15.84 3.08
CA ILE A 4 0.20 15.98 3.69
C ILE A 4 0.38 15.77 5.20
N THR A 5 -0.16 16.67 6.00
CA THR A 5 -0.12 16.57 7.46
C THR A 5 -1.52 16.81 8.03
N PRO A 6 -1.93 16.04 9.04
CA PRO A 6 -3.13 16.35 9.80
C PRO A 6 -2.90 17.58 10.69
N ASP A 7 -3.88 18.47 10.78
CA ASP A 7 -3.89 19.62 11.67
C ASP A 7 -5.31 19.81 12.22
N ASP A 8 -5.53 19.35 13.45
CA ASP A 8 -6.83 19.23 14.11
C ASP A 8 -7.83 18.44 13.22
N ARG A 9 -8.78 19.14 12.61
CA ARG A 9 -9.85 18.53 11.79
C ARG A 9 -9.64 18.67 10.29
N VAL A 10 -8.51 19.21 9.86
CA VAL A 10 -8.22 19.43 8.45
C VAL A 10 -6.90 18.78 8.07
N LEU A 11 -6.81 18.37 6.80
CA LEU A 11 -5.54 18.01 6.21
C LEU A 11 -4.90 19.26 5.61
N LYS A 12 -3.59 19.36 5.72
CA LYS A 12 -2.79 20.42 5.10
C LYS A 12 -1.71 19.84 4.20
N ARG A 13 -1.37 20.59 3.15
CA ARG A 13 -0.15 20.37 2.37
C ARG A 13 0.72 21.62 2.47
N GLY A 14 1.81 21.52 3.25
CA GLY A 14 2.53 22.72 3.70
C GLY A 14 1.63 23.55 4.61
N SER A 15 1.44 24.84 4.31
CA SER A 15 0.56 25.76 5.05
C SER A 15 -0.89 25.82 4.55
N LEU A 16 -1.19 25.19 3.41
CA LEU A 16 -2.49 25.30 2.76
C LEU A 16 -3.42 24.14 3.13
N PRO A 17 -4.73 24.37 3.29
CA PRO A 17 -5.72 23.31 3.42
C PRO A 17 -5.62 22.33 2.24
N PHE A 18 -5.71 21.03 2.53
CA PHE A 18 -5.67 19.98 1.53
C PHE A 18 -7.00 19.25 1.47
N PHE A 19 -7.68 19.36 0.34
CA PHE A 19 -8.87 18.57 0.06
C PHE A 19 -8.46 17.25 -0.57
N TRP A 20 -8.76 16.13 0.10
CA TRP A 20 -8.46 14.80 -0.40
C TRP A 20 -9.46 14.39 -1.48
N LEU A 21 -9.08 14.53 -2.74
CA LEU A 21 -9.82 13.98 -3.88
C LEU A 21 -9.07 12.75 -4.39
N GLY A 22 -9.47 11.59 -3.90
CA GLY A 22 -8.80 10.31 -4.15
C GLY A 22 -9.52 9.42 -5.15
N ASP A 23 -8.75 8.65 -5.91
CA ASP A 23 -9.21 7.49 -6.67
C ASP A 23 -8.53 6.23 -6.14
N THR A 24 -9.01 5.05 -6.56
CA THR A 24 -8.45 3.76 -6.15
C THR A 24 -7.94 3.00 -7.35
N CYS A 25 -6.72 2.50 -7.27
CA CYS A 25 -6.11 1.61 -8.24
C CYS A 25 -5.34 0.50 -7.52
N TRP A 26 -6.10 -0.35 -6.78
CA TRP A 26 -5.54 -1.30 -5.83
C TRP A 26 -4.49 -2.23 -6.40
N SER A 27 -4.67 -2.71 -7.63
CA SER A 27 -3.78 -3.70 -8.27
C SER A 27 -2.78 -3.07 -9.26
N ALA A 28 -2.50 -1.77 -9.14
CA ALA A 28 -1.66 -1.05 -10.11
C ALA A 28 -0.29 -1.71 -10.29
N PHE A 29 0.38 -2.09 -9.21
CA PHE A 29 1.76 -2.60 -9.26
C PHE A 29 1.88 -3.99 -9.87
N THR A 30 0.81 -4.77 -9.90
CA THR A 30 0.79 -6.12 -10.46
C THR A 30 0.16 -6.21 -11.84
N ASN A 31 -0.72 -5.28 -12.21
CA ASN A 31 -1.59 -5.45 -13.37
C ASN A 31 -1.51 -4.33 -14.42
N MET A 32 -0.92 -3.17 -14.10
CA MET A 32 -0.76 -2.11 -15.10
C MET A 32 0.65 -2.12 -15.69
N THR A 33 0.75 -2.01 -16.99
CA THR A 33 2.01 -1.69 -17.66
C THR A 33 2.48 -0.27 -17.28
N ASP A 34 3.75 0.05 -17.52
CA ASP A 34 4.26 1.40 -17.26
C ASP A 34 3.54 2.47 -18.12
N ALA A 35 3.15 2.11 -19.37
CA ALA A 35 2.39 3.00 -20.24
C ALA A 35 0.95 3.24 -19.75
N GLU A 36 0.26 2.19 -19.30
CA GLU A 36 -1.10 2.31 -18.74
C GLU A 36 -1.08 3.12 -17.44
N TRP A 37 -0.08 2.92 -16.58
CA TRP A 37 0.09 3.72 -15.37
C TRP A 37 0.32 5.20 -15.69
N GLN A 38 1.18 5.50 -16.66
CA GLN A 38 1.43 6.87 -17.09
C GLN A 38 0.15 7.54 -17.61
N ASP A 39 -0.59 6.87 -18.49
CA ASP A 39 -1.85 7.38 -19.04
C ASP A 39 -2.90 7.60 -17.94
N TYR A 40 -3.03 6.65 -17.00
CA TYR A 40 -3.93 6.75 -15.86
C TYR A 40 -3.60 7.96 -14.98
N ILE A 41 -2.32 8.13 -14.58
CA ILE A 41 -1.89 9.23 -13.71
C ILE A 41 -2.09 10.59 -14.38
N ILE A 42 -1.74 10.72 -15.66
CA ILE A 42 -1.96 11.96 -16.42
C ILE A 42 -3.46 12.33 -16.46
N LYS A 43 -4.32 11.36 -16.75
CA LYS A 43 -5.78 11.57 -16.78
C LYS A 43 -6.33 11.95 -15.42
N ARG A 44 -5.92 11.27 -14.34
CA ARG A 44 -6.39 11.60 -12.99
C ARG A 44 -5.92 12.98 -12.54
N ALA A 45 -4.66 13.34 -12.80
CA ALA A 45 -4.15 14.67 -12.51
C ALA A 45 -4.93 15.76 -13.28
N ALA A 46 -5.20 15.55 -14.57
CA ALA A 46 -5.99 16.48 -15.39
C ALA A 46 -7.45 16.63 -14.91
N GLN A 47 -8.01 15.60 -14.27
CA GLN A 47 -9.34 15.62 -13.66
C GLN A 47 -9.36 16.26 -12.25
N GLY A 48 -8.20 16.66 -11.72
CA GLY A 48 -8.06 17.27 -10.40
C GLY A 48 -7.91 16.29 -9.24
N PHE A 49 -7.80 14.98 -9.50
CA PHE A 49 -7.43 14.02 -8.45
C PHE A 49 -6.03 14.32 -7.93
N ASN A 50 -5.85 14.22 -6.62
CA ASN A 50 -4.60 14.54 -5.96
C ASN A 50 -4.08 13.40 -5.07
N VAL A 51 -4.86 12.32 -4.93
CA VAL A 51 -4.48 11.10 -4.24
C VAL A 51 -4.91 9.89 -5.07
N VAL A 52 -4.06 8.85 -5.10
CA VAL A 52 -4.42 7.52 -5.61
C VAL A 52 -4.09 6.48 -4.55
N GLN A 53 -5.08 5.69 -4.17
CA GLN A 53 -4.91 4.58 -3.24
C GLN A 53 -4.44 3.33 -3.99
N VAL A 54 -3.38 2.70 -3.50
CA VAL A 54 -2.77 1.51 -4.11
C VAL A 54 -2.38 0.50 -3.03
N ASN A 55 -2.35 -0.78 -3.37
CA ASN A 55 -1.78 -1.79 -2.48
C ASN A 55 -0.30 -1.99 -2.75
N ALA A 56 0.52 -1.95 -1.69
CA ALA A 56 1.92 -2.37 -1.79
C ALA A 56 2.07 -3.86 -2.12
N LEU A 57 1.12 -4.66 -1.65
CA LEU A 57 1.03 -6.11 -1.88
C LEU A 57 -0.32 -6.42 -2.53
N PRO A 58 -0.41 -7.37 -3.48
CA PRO A 58 -1.66 -7.66 -4.17
C PRO A 58 -2.75 -8.20 -3.23
N GLN A 59 -3.99 -7.79 -3.46
CA GLN A 59 -5.16 -8.36 -2.77
C GLN A 59 -5.40 -9.81 -3.20
N TRP A 60 -6.02 -10.59 -2.31
CA TRP A 60 -6.31 -12.02 -2.55
C TRP A 60 -7.27 -12.27 -3.74
N ASP A 61 -8.25 -11.40 -3.94
CA ASP A 61 -9.26 -11.49 -5.01
C ASP A 61 -8.80 -10.89 -6.33
N ARG A 62 -7.65 -10.20 -6.34
CA ARG A 62 -7.09 -9.48 -7.49
C ARG A 62 -5.59 -9.65 -7.61
N CYS A 63 -5.06 -10.72 -7.04
CA CYS A 63 -3.64 -10.96 -7.01
C CYS A 63 -3.08 -11.60 -8.30
N GLY A 64 -3.93 -12.03 -9.23
CA GLY A 64 -3.47 -12.49 -10.53
C GLY A 64 -2.73 -11.35 -11.25
N SER A 65 -1.43 -11.50 -11.43
CA SER A 65 -0.64 -10.52 -12.17
C SER A 65 -0.67 -10.82 -13.66
N THR A 66 -1.17 -9.87 -14.43
CA THR A 66 -1.08 -9.94 -15.91
C THR A 66 0.35 -9.76 -16.41
N LEU A 67 1.25 -9.24 -15.56
CA LEU A 67 2.66 -9.00 -15.89
C LEU A 67 3.59 -10.10 -15.36
N GLY A 68 3.07 -11.08 -14.63
CA GLY A 68 3.89 -12.10 -13.97
C GLY A 68 4.84 -11.54 -12.91
N LEU A 69 4.56 -10.35 -12.39
CA LEU A 69 5.42 -9.63 -11.44
C LEU A 69 4.77 -9.56 -10.06
N TYR A 70 5.39 -10.17 -9.07
CA TYR A 70 4.90 -10.27 -7.70
C TYR A 70 5.95 -9.82 -6.68
N PRO A 71 5.54 -9.39 -5.48
CA PRO A 71 6.46 -8.97 -4.41
C PRO A 71 7.26 -10.12 -3.80
N PHE A 72 6.76 -11.37 -3.93
CA PHE A 72 7.36 -12.60 -3.43
C PHE A 72 7.53 -13.60 -4.56
N ALA A 73 8.34 -14.63 -4.34
CA ALA A 73 8.33 -15.81 -5.19
C ALA A 73 6.94 -16.47 -5.13
N THR A 74 6.51 -17.08 -6.24
CA THR A 74 5.24 -17.79 -6.30
C THR A 74 5.47 -19.28 -6.53
N GLN A 75 4.63 -20.10 -5.89
CA GLN A 75 4.48 -21.50 -6.22
C GLN A 75 3.32 -21.64 -7.22
N ASP A 76 3.55 -22.26 -8.35
CA ASP A 76 2.56 -22.48 -9.42
C ASP A 76 1.84 -21.20 -9.91
N GLY A 77 2.45 -20.03 -9.69
CA GLY A 77 1.89 -18.75 -10.07
C GLY A 77 0.66 -18.30 -9.26
N LEU A 78 0.26 -19.05 -8.22
CA LEU A 78 -0.96 -18.83 -7.44
C LEU A 78 -0.70 -18.53 -5.97
N HIS A 79 0.31 -19.17 -5.36
CA HIS A 79 0.60 -19.02 -3.94
C HIS A 79 1.97 -18.41 -3.71
N PHE A 80 2.06 -17.49 -2.75
CA PHE A 80 3.34 -16.89 -2.38
C PHE A 80 4.18 -17.85 -1.55
N THR A 81 5.48 -17.87 -1.86
CA THR A 81 6.49 -18.54 -1.04
C THR A 81 7.14 -17.52 -0.12
N TYR A 82 6.98 -17.70 1.17
CA TYR A 82 7.54 -16.82 2.20
C TYR A 82 8.86 -17.38 2.72
N ASP A 83 9.89 -17.33 1.89
CA ASP A 83 11.21 -17.90 2.16
C ASP A 83 12.25 -16.89 2.71
N GLY A 84 11.80 -15.67 3.02
CA GLY A 84 12.68 -14.60 3.47
C GLY A 84 13.21 -13.69 2.36
N THR A 85 12.84 -13.96 1.09
CA THR A 85 13.27 -13.14 -0.05
C THR A 85 12.15 -12.26 -0.58
N LEU A 86 12.54 -11.09 -1.10
CA LEU A 86 11.62 -10.15 -1.76
C LEU A 86 12.05 -9.97 -3.21
N ASN A 87 11.08 -9.76 -4.09
CA ASN A 87 11.35 -9.49 -5.50
C ASN A 87 11.76 -8.02 -5.68
N GLU A 88 13.05 -7.77 -5.75
CA GLU A 88 13.61 -6.42 -5.92
C GLU A 88 13.11 -5.73 -7.20
N ALA A 89 12.87 -6.46 -8.29
CA ALA A 89 12.37 -5.88 -9.53
C ALA A 89 10.93 -5.35 -9.38
N TYR A 90 10.10 -6.03 -8.58
CA TYR A 90 8.76 -5.56 -8.23
C TYR A 90 8.80 -4.22 -7.49
N PHE A 91 9.58 -4.13 -6.42
CA PHE A 91 9.66 -2.92 -5.60
C PHE A 91 10.36 -1.77 -6.36
N ALA A 92 11.40 -2.05 -7.13
CA ALA A 92 12.06 -1.05 -7.97
C ALA A 92 11.07 -0.46 -9.00
N ARG A 93 10.22 -1.28 -9.60
CA ARG A 93 9.16 -0.83 -10.50
C ARG A 93 8.10 -0.01 -9.76
N ALA A 94 7.62 -0.48 -8.61
CA ALA A 94 6.66 0.27 -7.79
C ALA A 94 7.19 1.66 -7.39
N GLY A 95 8.48 1.76 -7.08
CA GLY A 95 9.16 3.02 -6.81
C GLY A 95 9.17 3.97 -8.02
N ARG A 96 9.42 3.47 -9.24
CA ARG A 96 9.32 4.29 -10.47
C ARG A 96 7.89 4.77 -10.72
N MET A 97 6.90 3.91 -10.46
CA MET A 97 5.49 4.29 -10.58
C MET A 97 5.10 5.36 -9.55
N ALA A 98 5.64 5.29 -8.33
CA ALA A 98 5.47 6.33 -7.31
C ALA A 98 6.14 7.66 -7.70
N ALA A 99 7.35 7.60 -8.26
CA ALA A 99 8.05 8.78 -8.77
C ALA A 99 7.22 9.50 -9.86
N LEU A 100 6.62 8.74 -10.77
CA LEU A 100 5.76 9.29 -11.82
C LEU A 100 4.50 9.96 -11.22
N ALA A 101 3.82 9.31 -10.28
CA ALA A 101 2.66 9.90 -9.60
C ALA A 101 3.02 11.23 -8.91
N ALA A 102 4.13 11.24 -8.18
CA ALA A 102 4.63 12.43 -7.52
C ALA A 102 4.98 13.57 -8.51
N HIS A 103 5.54 13.22 -9.68
CA HIS A 103 5.84 14.18 -10.76
C HIS A 103 4.56 14.90 -11.24
N TYR A 104 3.45 14.21 -11.34
CA TYR A 104 2.15 14.78 -11.73
C TYR A 104 1.32 15.35 -10.56
N GLY A 105 1.90 15.50 -9.38
CA GLY A 105 1.22 16.10 -8.24
C GLY A 105 0.27 15.17 -7.50
N ILE A 106 0.31 13.86 -7.78
CA ILE A 106 -0.51 12.85 -7.12
C ILE A 106 0.28 12.21 -5.97
N THR A 107 -0.29 12.24 -4.76
CA THR A 107 0.22 11.49 -3.61
C THR A 107 -0.31 10.06 -3.65
N LEU A 108 0.54 9.07 -3.45
CA LEU A 108 0.08 7.71 -3.25
C LEU A 108 -0.34 7.49 -1.78
N ALA A 109 -1.54 6.96 -1.59
CA ALA A 109 -1.95 6.37 -0.32
C ALA A 109 -1.74 4.85 -0.42
N VAL A 110 -0.68 4.37 0.24
CA VAL A 110 -0.15 3.02 0.06
C VAL A 110 -0.63 2.11 1.17
N ALA A 111 -1.48 1.12 0.85
CA ALA A 111 -1.88 0.11 1.81
C ALA A 111 -0.72 -0.87 2.08
N VAL A 112 -0.33 -0.94 3.37
CA VAL A 112 0.84 -1.70 3.82
C VAL A 112 0.52 -3.18 3.96
N GLN A 113 -0.57 -3.50 4.69
CA GLN A 113 -1.07 -4.88 4.80
C GLN A 113 -2.59 -4.91 4.64
N TRP A 114 -3.04 -5.44 3.50
CA TRP A 114 -4.46 -5.73 3.31
C TRP A 114 -4.89 -6.88 4.22
N CYS A 115 -6.19 -6.98 4.55
CA CYS A 115 -6.71 -7.92 5.54
C CYS A 115 -6.34 -9.40 5.28
N ASN A 116 -6.16 -9.81 4.03
CA ASN A 116 -5.75 -11.19 3.70
C ASN A 116 -4.35 -11.59 4.22
N TYR A 117 -3.47 -10.61 4.50
CA TYR A 117 -2.13 -10.86 5.03
C TYR A 117 -2.09 -10.91 6.56
N VAL A 118 -3.21 -10.58 7.23
CA VAL A 118 -3.26 -10.35 8.67
C VAL A 118 -4.10 -11.42 9.35
N PRO A 119 -3.52 -12.23 10.25
CA PRO A 119 -4.26 -13.29 10.94
C PRO A 119 -5.38 -12.70 11.81
N GLY A 120 -6.47 -13.41 11.91
CA GLY A 120 -7.64 -13.01 12.70
C GLY A 120 -8.60 -12.06 11.98
N THR A 121 -8.38 -11.74 10.70
CA THR A 121 -9.31 -11.00 9.87
C THR A 121 -10.26 -11.92 9.09
N TRP A 122 -11.35 -11.35 8.60
CA TRP A 122 -12.33 -12.07 7.80
C TRP A 122 -11.75 -12.68 6.50
N ALA A 123 -10.82 -11.99 5.85
CA ALA A 123 -10.20 -12.46 4.61
C ALA A 123 -9.16 -13.55 4.88
N ALA A 124 -8.37 -13.42 5.94
CA ALA A 124 -7.42 -14.45 6.36
C ALA A 124 -8.13 -15.75 6.81
N ALA A 125 -9.35 -15.63 7.36
CA ALA A 125 -10.16 -16.79 7.69
C ALA A 125 -10.62 -17.59 6.45
N LYS A 126 -10.81 -16.91 5.31
CA LYS A 126 -11.17 -17.53 4.02
C LYS A 126 -9.94 -18.03 3.25
N HIS A 127 -8.82 -17.37 3.40
CA HIS A 127 -7.58 -17.58 2.63
C HIS A 127 -6.37 -17.61 3.56
N PRO A 128 -6.27 -18.60 4.48
CA PRO A 128 -5.19 -18.67 5.48
C PRO A 128 -3.81 -18.83 4.84
N GLU A 129 -3.72 -19.33 3.62
CA GLU A 129 -2.49 -19.45 2.82
C GLU A 129 -1.85 -18.10 2.48
N ASN A 130 -2.63 -17.02 2.50
CA ASN A 130 -2.14 -15.67 2.21
C ASN A 130 -1.55 -14.96 3.44
N ILE A 131 -1.74 -15.49 4.64
CA ILE A 131 -1.26 -14.83 5.86
C ILE A 131 0.26 -14.64 5.79
N LEU A 132 0.70 -13.40 5.91
CA LEU A 132 2.12 -13.09 5.97
C LEU A 132 2.70 -13.59 7.29
N PRO A 133 3.69 -14.51 7.26
CA PRO A 133 4.33 -15.02 8.48
C PRO A 133 4.93 -13.89 9.33
N ALA A 134 4.84 -14.02 10.64
CA ALA A 134 5.39 -13.01 11.56
C ALA A 134 6.86 -12.67 11.29
N ALA A 135 7.67 -13.68 10.96
CA ALA A 135 9.09 -13.50 10.62
C ALA A 135 9.34 -12.61 9.40
N MET A 136 8.35 -12.47 8.50
CA MET A 136 8.46 -11.66 7.28
C MET A 136 7.96 -10.22 7.45
N VAL A 137 7.19 -9.93 8.50
CA VAL A 137 6.47 -8.65 8.64
C VAL A 137 7.42 -7.46 8.64
N GLU A 138 8.47 -7.50 9.47
CA GLU A 138 9.41 -6.38 9.56
C GLU A 138 10.16 -6.16 8.24
N LEU A 139 10.61 -7.23 7.59
CA LEU A 139 11.28 -7.17 6.29
C LEU A 139 10.39 -6.50 5.23
N VAL A 140 9.13 -6.94 5.14
CA VAL A 140 8.17 -6.42 4.15
C VAL A 140 7.82 -4.95 4.43
N VAL A 141 7.51 -4.60 5.68
CA VAL A 141 7.16 -3.22 6.05
C VAL A 141 8.35 -2.29 5.81
N LYS A 142 9.56 -2.71 6.17
CA LYS A 142 10.79 -1.95 5.91
C LYS A 142 10.94 -1.70 4.41
N LYS A 143 10.80 -2.73 3.57
CA LYS A 143 10.91 -2.61 2.11
C LYS A 143 9.86 -1.66 1.52
N ILE A 144 8.62 -1.74 1.98
CA ILE A 144 7.55 -0.82 1.57
C ILE A 144 7.93 0.63 1.92
N CYS A 145 8.36 0.89 3.16
CA CYS A 145 8.79 2.23 3.56
C CYS A 145 9.96 2.74 2.71
N GLU A 146 11.00 1.93 2.49
CA GLU A 146 12.16 2.28 1.65
C GLU A 146 11.74 2.59 0.21
N THR A 147 10.77 1.86 -0.32
CA THR A 147 10.30 2.05 -1.71
C THR A 147 9.56 3.37 -1.89
N PHE A 148 8.74 3.78 -0.93
CA PHE A 148 7.78 4.86 -1.15
C PHE A 148 8.12 6.17 -0.42
N SER A 149 8.90 6.17 0.67
CA SER A 149 9.10 7.35 1.53
C SER A 149 9.67 8.56 0.81
N ALA A 150 10.47 8.38 -0.25
CA ALA A 150 11.02 9.47 -1.04
C ALA A 150 9.96 10.29 -1.82
N TYR A 151 8.72 9.80 -1.90
CA TYR A 151 7.64 10.39 -2.70
C TYR A 151 6.49 10.94 -1.84
N ASP A 152 6.73 11.21 -0.57
CA ASP A 152 5.77 11.77 0.40
C ASP A 152 4.42 11.01 0.42
N PRO A 153 4.40 9.68 0.64
CA PRO A 153 3.19 8.89 0.67
C PRO A 153 2.36 9.14 1.93
N VAL A 154 1.10 8.73 1.89
CA VAL A 154 0.32 8.40 3.08
C VAL A 154 0.33 6.88 3.22
N PHE A 155 0.70 6.32 4.37
CA PHE A 155 0.60 4.88 4.58
C PHE A 155 -0.75 4.50 5.19
N LEU A 156 -1.50 3.67 4.46
CA LEU A 156 -2.71 3.02 4.97
C LEU A 156 -2.27 1.72 5.65
N ILE A 157 -2.29 1.69 6.96
CA ILE A 157 -1.78 0.56 7.76
C ILE A 157 -2.59 -0.71 7.49
N SER A 158 -3.93 -0.57 7.37
CA SER A 158 -4.86 -1.65 7.11
C SER A 158 -5.56 -1.47 5.75
N GLY A 159 -6.23 -2.52 5.32
CA GLY A 159 -7.18 -2.48 4.21
C GLY A 159 -8.33 -3.43 4.48
N ASP A 160 -9.58 -2.93 4.39
CA ASP A 160 -10.84 -3.65 4.63
C ASP A 160 -10.87 -4.45 5.95
N ALA A 161 -10.34 -3.86 7.02
CA ALA A 161 -10.30 -4.48 8.33
C ALA A 161 -11.07 -3.66 9.35
N ASP A 162 -11.89 -4.33 10.17
CA ASP A 162 -12.62 -3.74 11.29
C ASP A 162 -11.99 -4.10 12.65
N PHE A 163 -10.77 -4.65 12.63
CA PHE A 163 -10.06 -5.13 13.83
C PHE A 163 -10.88 -6.15 14.63
N GLU A 164 -11.48 -7.11 13.89
CA GLU A 164 -12.49 -8.07 14.39
C GLU A 164 -11.99 -8.95 15.54
N THR A 165 -10.68 -9.12 15.66
CA THR A 165 -10.05 -9.91 16.71
C THR A 165 -8.88 -9.19 17.34
N GLU A 166 -8.56 -9.58 18.58
CA GLU A 166 -7.35 -9.08 19.27
C GLU A 166 -6.08 -9.40 18.47
N GLN A 167 -6.04 -10.56 17.80
CA GLN A 167 -4.90 -10.94 16.97
C GLN A 167 -4.71 -9.98 15.78
N ALA A 168 -5.79 -9.61 15.09
CA ALA A 168 -5.75 -8.63 14.01
C ALA A 168 -5.33 -7.25 14.52
N LEU A 169 -5.92 -6.79 15.63
CA LEU A 169 -5.57 -5.53 16.26
C LEU A 169 -4.07 -5.46 16.62
N GLN A 170 -3.54 -6.49 17.29
CA GLN A 170 -2.12 -6.53 17.68
C GLN A 170 -1.18 -6.56 16.47
N ARG A 171 -1.54 -7.24 15.38
CA ARG A 171 -0.77 -7.23 14.14
C ARG A 171 -0.73 -5.82 13.54
N TYR A 172 -1.87 -5.13 13.44
CA TYR A 172 -1.90 -3.78 12.87
C TYR A 172 -1.18 -2.76 13.76
N LEU A 173 -1.28 -2.86 15.09
CA LEU A 173 -0.49 -2.04 16.02
C LEU A 173 1.02 -2.28 15.86
N TRP A 174 1.44 -3.51 15.62
CA TRP A 174 2.83 -3.81 15.32
C TRP A 174 3.28 -3.19 13.99
N VAL A 175 2.50 -3.35 12.91
CA VAL A 175 2.77 -2.73 11.62
C VAL A 175 2.86 -1.21 11.74
N THR A 176 1.96 -0.57 12.51
CA THR A 176 2.00 0.86 12.80
C THR A 176 3.36 1.27 13.39
N ARG A 177 3.81 0.57 14.43
CA ARG A 177 5.11 0.86 15.06
C ARG A 177 6.29 0.67 14.09
N LEU A 178 6.22 -0.32 13.20
CA LEU A 178 7.25 -0.54 12.18
C LEU A 178 7.25 0.60 11.14
N VAL A 179 6.09 1.05 10.66
CA VAL A 179 6.03 2.18 9.74
C VAL A 179 6.55 3.45 10.42
N GLN A 180 6.18 3.72 11.67
CA GLN A 180 6.73 4.85 12.44
C GLN A 180 8.26 4.76 12.62
N LYS A 181 8.81 3.54 12.74
CA LYS A 181 10.26 3.31 12.82
C LYS A 181 10.97 3.60 11.51
N PHE A 182 10.41 3.16 10.37
CA PHE A 182 11.10 3.22 9.07
C PHE A 182 10.71 4.43 8.22
N ALA A 183 9.59 5.08 8.53
CA ALA A 183 9.09 6.29 7.87
C ALA A 183 8.47 7.26 8.91
N PRO A 184 9.26 7.79 9.86
CA PRO A 184 8.75 8.50 11.03
C PRO A 184 7.95 9.76 10.71
N ASP A 185 8.22 10.37 9.56
CA ASP A 185 7.57 11.60 9.13
C ASP A 185 6.37 11.40 8.20
N ALA A 186 6.04 10.15 7.85
CA ALA A 186 4.94 9.86 6.95
C ALA A 186 3.60 9.87 7.70
N PRO A 187 2.55 10.49 7.14
CA PRO A 187 1.21 10.40 7.73
C PRO A 187 0.68 8.97 7.62
N LEU A 188 -0.02 8.53 8.66
CA LEU A 188 -0.61 7.21 8.78
C LEU A 188 -2.13 7.31 8.84
N ALA A 189 -2.82 6.34 8.23
CA ALA A 189 -4.25 6.16 8.34
C ALA A 189 -4.60 4.67 8.37
N TYR A 190 -5.83 4.36 8.76
CA TYR A 190 -6.40 3.02 8.66
C TYR A 190 -7.52 3.05 7.63
N HIS A 191 -7.51 2.08 6.72
CA HIS A 191 -8.58 1.87 5.76
C HIS A 191 -9.51 0.80 6.34
N LEU A 192 -10.65 1.27 6.83
CA LEU A 192 -11.66 0.40 7.43
C LEU A 192 -12.52 -0.24 6.34
N LYS A 193 -13.14 -1.36 6.68
CA LYS A 193 -14.12 -2.03 5.83
C LYS A 193 -15.35 -1.14 5.63
N GLY A 194 -15.80 -1.02 4.40
CA GLY A 194 -17.07 -0.38 4.07
C GLY A 194 -18.27 -1.26 4.46
N TRP A 195 -19.40 -0.63 4.74
CA TRP A 195 -20.69 -1.29 5.01
C TRP A 195 -21.42 -1.59 3.71
#